data_8cf24eb896e03cb8e14149e3cd281b53
#
_entry.id   8cf24eb896e03cb8e14149e3cd281b53
#
_cell.length_a   1.000
_cell.length_b   1.000
_cell.length_c   1.000
_cell.angle_alpha   90.00
_cell.angle_beta   90.00
_cell.angle_gamma   90.00
#
_symmetry.space_group_name_H-M   'P 1'
#
loop_
_entity.id
_entity.type
_entity.pdbx_description
1 polymer ?
#
loop_
_entity_poly.entity_id
_entity_poly.type
_entity_poly.pdbx_seq_one_letter_code
_entity_poly.pdbx_strand_id
1 'polypeptide(L)'
;MKRIQNLLQRILGGMSFALVLMLTSCQAEPPKPMSVVPAERQLAWHAMEQYAFVHFTINTFTDKEWGYGDESPELFNPTDFDADALVKVVKDANLKGLILTAKHHDGFCLWPSAYTEHSIKNSPYKDGKGDIVGEVAEACRKAGVKFGIYLSPWDRNHAGYGSDEYLVYYRNQLRELLTNYGPVFEMWFDGANGGDGYYGGANEVRRVESGYLYYDWPKVVEIIRELSPETVVWSSSLPDARWCSNERGVVAETCWAMASPEDLYPQGRDNIEVLAHGQENGNRWAPAEADVSIRPGWFYHEEQQPKTPEKLFDIYLTSVGRGGTLLLNLAPDKRGRVPEQDIESLMAWRKMVDDTFATDLAAKAKVKASSTRGCGYGAKCVVGEDDAYWATEDGVTTGDVTLVWNEPQDVEYVTIQEHIALGQRVRSFEIDVMRDGEWQNAVVKATTVGYKRILPIEGAGVSAVRVRFTDSRGELAIARVAVY
;
A
#
# COMPACT_ATOMS: atom_id res chain seq x y z
N MET A 1 37.04 -44.88 -42.11
CA MET A 1 37.22 -43.99 -40.93
C MET A 1 36.22 -42.81 -40.92
N LYS A 2 36.04 -42.00 -41.97
CA LYS A 2 35.12 -40.84 -41.96
C LYS A 2 33.62 -41.17 -41.68
N ARG A 3 33.10 -42.36 -42.07
CA ARG A 3 31.72 -42.76 -41.81
C ARG A 3 31.43 -43.10 -40.35
N ILE A 4 32.40 -43.60 -39.61
CA ILE A 4 32.28 -43.95 -38.17
C ILE A 4 32.35 -42.69 -37.31
N GLN A 5 33.16 -41.69 -37.68
CA GLN A 5 33.23 -40.42 -36.98
C GLN A 5 31.93 -39.61 -37.09
N ASN A 6 31.26 -39.62 -38.26
CA ASN A 6 29.98 -38.92 -38.42
C ASN A 6 28.81 -39.59 -37.67
N LEU A 7 28.90 -40.93 -37.48
CA LEU A 7 27.89 -41.66 -36.70
C LEU A 7 28.01 -41.38 -35.20
N LEU A 8 29.28 -41.33 -34.68
CA LEU A 8 29.56 -40.98 -33.30
C LEU A 8 29.19 -39.53 -32.97
N GLN A 9 29.43 -38.57 -33.87
CA GLN A 9 28.99 -37.18 -33.67
C GLN A 9 27.48 -37.01 -33.65
N ARG A 10 26.72 -37.78 -34.44
CA ARG A 10 25.25 -37.78 -34.43
C ARG A 10 24.69 -38.44 -33.15
N ILE A 11 25.32 -39.47 -32.64
CA ILE A 11 24.89 -40.13 -31.38
C ILE A 11 25.21 -39.26 -30.17
N LEU A 12 26.39 -38.62 -30.12
CA LEU A 12 26.76 -37.67 -29.05
C LEU A 12 25.90 -36.39 -29.10
N GLY A 13 25.59 -35.85 -30.29
CA GLY A 13 24.71 -34.71 -30.47
C GLY A 13 23.25 -35.02 -30.04
N GLY A 14 22.75 -36.21 -30.39
CA GLY A 14 21.43 -36.68 -30.00
C GLY A 14 21.29 -36.93 -28.50
N MET A 15 22.31 -37.48 -27.84
CA MET A 15 22.31 -37.68 -26.39
C MET A 15 22.40 -36.37 -25.60
N SER A 16 23.21 -35.38 -26.09
CA SER A 16 23.28 -34.05 -25.46
C SER A 16 21.98 -33.30 -25.57
N PHE A 17 21.24 -33.40 -26.70
CA PHE A 17 19.94 -32.76 -26.89
C PHE A 17 18.82 -33.44 -26.05
N ALA A 18 18.87 -34.77 -25.92
CA ALA A 18 17.93 -35.50 -25.05
C ALA A 18 18.23 -35.25 -23.55
N LEU A 19 19.50 -35.04 -23.15
CA LEU A 19 19.86 -34.73 -21.77
C LEU A 19 19.46 -33.29 -21.39
N VAL A 20 19.57 -32.32 -22.32
CA VAL A 20 19.09 -30.93 -22.10
C VAL A 20 17.57 -30.87 -22.05
N LEU A 21 16.83 -31.67 -22.81
CA LEU A 21 15.37 -31.77 -22.74
C LEU A 21 14.88 -32.48 -21.46
N MET A 22 15.66 -33.39 -20.87
CA MET A 22 15.32 -34.03 -19.60
C MET A 22 15.59 -33.14 -18.37
N LEU A 23 16.42 -32.11 -18.47
CA LEU A 23 16.68 -31.17 -17.37
C LEU A 23 15.64 -30.05 -17.26
N THR A 24 14.80 -29.85 -18.25
CA THR A 24 13.77 -28.78 -18.25
C THR A 24 12.38 -29.22 -17.80
N SER A 25 12.18 -30.49 -17.38
CA SER A 25 10.83 -31.01 -17.10
C SER A 25 10.60 -31.48 -15.67
N CYS A 26 11.31 -30.91 -14.67
CA CYS A 26 11.13 -31.35 -13.28
C CYS A 26 10.26 -30.37 -12.43
N GLN A 27 9.86 -29.23 -12.97
CA GLN A 27 9.01 -28.30 -12.22
C GLN A 27 7.56 -28.74 -12.39
N ALA A 28 6.87 -28.95 -11.26
CA ALA A 28 5.42 -29.18 -11.27
C ALA A 28 4.67 -27.94 -11.74
N GLU A 29 3.47 -28.12 -12.29
CA GLU A 29 2.61 -27.00 -12.65
C GLU A 29 2.22 -26.20 -11.37
N PRO A 30 2.17 -24.85 -11.44
CA PRO A 30 1.74 -24.04 -10.30
C PRO A 30 0.29 -24.34 -9.90
N PRO A 31 -0.13 -24.03 -8.66
CA PRO A 31 -1.53 -24.00 -8.30
C PRO A 31 -2.30 -23.08 -9.26
N LYS A 32 -3.53 -23.46 -9.62
CA LYS A 32 -4.36 -22.60 -10.48
C LYS A 32 -4.61 -21.26 -9.80
N PRO A 33 -4.51 -20.14 -10.54
CA PRO A 33 -4.90 -18.85 -10.00
C PRO A 33 -6.36 -18.86 -9.53
N MET A 34 -6.65 -18.08 -8.47
CA MET A 34 -8.03 -17.81 -8.05
C MET A 34 -8.75 -16.99 -9.13
N SER A 35 -10.08 -16.91 -9.05
CA SER A 35 -10.88 -16.13 -10.00
C SER A 35 -10.57 -14.63 -9.99
N VAL A 36 -10.05 -14.12 -8.87
CA VAL A 36 -9.64 -12.73 -8.71
C VAL A 36 -8.17 -12.71 -8.24
N VAL A 37 -7.35 -12.03 -9.03
CA VAL A 37 -5.92 -11.85 -8.79
C VAL A 37 -5.55 -10.38 -8.93
N PRO A 38 -4.46 -9.90 -8.28
CA PRO A 38 -3.98 -8.55 -8.45
C PRO A 38 -3.43 -8.31 -9.86
N ALA A 39 -3.56 -7.09 -10.35
CA ALA A 39 -2.79 -6.61 -11.49
C ALA A 39 -1.34 -6.32 -11.09
N GLU A 40 -0.42 -6.25 -12.08
CA GLU A 40 1.01 -5.96 -11.83
C GLU A 40 1.23 -4.67 -11.03
N ARG A 41 0.48 -3.59 -11.33
CA ARG A 41 0.53 -2.34 -10.55
C ARG A 41 0.13 -2.53 -9.08
N GLN A 42 -0.81 -3.44 -8.79
CA GLN A 42 -1.24 -3.74 -7.44
C GLN A 42 -0.23 -4.63 -6.70
N LEU A 43 0.45 -5.54 -7.39
CA LEU A 43 1.59 -6.28 -6.83
C LEU A 43 2.73 -5.33 -6.45
N ALA A 44 3.10 -4.41 -7.35
CA ALA A 44 4.11 -3.39 -7.10
C ALA A 44 3.72 -2.45 -5.94
N TRP A 45 2.44 -2.12 -5.80
CA TRP A 45 1.90 -1.33 -4.71
C TRP A 45 1.96 -2.08 -3.37
N HIS A 46 1.56 -3.35 -3.31
CA HIS A 46 1.71 -4.19 -2.11
C HIS A 46 3.16 -4.27 -1.64
N ALA A 47 4.11 -4.38 -2.57
CA ALA A 47 5.54 -4.46 -2.26
C ALA A 47 6.11 -3.18 -1.62
N MET A 48 5.40 -2.06 -1.71
CA MET A 48 5.79 -0.82 -1.01
C MET A 48 5.54 -0.92 0.49
N GLU A 49 4.49 -1.61 0.93
CA GLU A 49 4.04 -1.80 2.32
C GLU A 49 3.69 -0.49 3.05
N GLN A 50 4.53 0.54 2.95
CA GLN A 50 4.38 1.81 3.66
C GLN A 50 4.92 2.98 2.83
N TYR A 51 4.18 4.08 2.85
CA TYR A 51 4.54 5.32 2.16
C TYR A 51 3.95 6.53 2.86
N ALA A 52 4.46 7.72 2.52
CA ALA A 52 4.06 8.97 3.16
C ALA A 52 2.83 9.58 2.48
N PHE A 53 1.96 10.18 3.27
CA PHE A 53 1.07 11.24 2.87
C PHE A 53 1.68 12.58 3.28
N VAL A 54 1.47 13.66 2.51
CA VAL A 54 1.92 14.98 2.88
C VAL A 54 0.79 15.97 2.69
N HIS A 55 0.20 16.40 3.81
CA HIS A 55 -0.79 17.48 3.83
C HIS A 55 -0.10 18.80 4.02
N PHE A 56 0.05 19.54 2.94
CA PHE A 56 0.68 20.86 2.93
C PHE A 56 0.01 21.72 1.86
N THR A 57 -0.89 22.59 2.23
CA THR A 57 -1.61 23.52 1.35
C THR A 57 -1.80 24.86 2.05
N ILE A 58 -2.66 25.72 1.53
CA ILE A 58 -3.03 26.99 2.17
C ILE A 58 -3.61 26.78 3.57
N ASN A 59 -4.16 25.60 3.89
CA ASN A 59 -4.70 25.26 5.19
C ASN A 59 -3.63 25.30 6.30
N THR A 60 -2.39 24.94 6.00
CA THR A 60 -1.25 25.10 6.92
C THR A 60 -1.09 26.55 7.40
N PHE A 61 -1.37 27.52 6.54
CA PHE A 61 -1.18 28.96 6.81
C PHE A 61 -2.38 29.58 7.53
N THR A 62 -3.55 28.98 7.40
CA THR A 62 -4.81 29.44 8.02
C THR A 62 -5.19 28.71 9.29
N ASP A 63 -4.38 27.70 9.68
CA ASP A 63 -4.61 26.86 10.87
C ASP A 63 -5.97 26.13 10.80
N LYS A 64 -6.29 25.55 9.63
CA LYS A 64 -7.55 24.86 9.38
C LYS A 64 -7.30 23.47 8.80
N GLU A 65 -8.15 22.52 9.18
CA GLU A 65 -8.23 21.22 8.51
C GLU A 65 -8.91 21.34 7.14
N TRP A 66 -9.97 22.16 7.06
CA TRP A 66 -10.71 22.41 5.84
C TRP A 66 -10.87 23.92 5.61
N GLY A 67 -10.13 24.47 4.67
CA GLY A 67 -10.29 25.84 4.23
C GLY A 67 -11.68 26.07 3.63
N TYR A 68 -12.18 27.29 3.69
CA TYR A 68 -13.53 27.65 3.22
C TYR A 68 -13.59 27.83 1.69
N GLY A 69 -12.42 28.05 1.05
CA GLY A 69 -12.28 28.26 -0.39
C GLY A 69 -12.22 29.75 -0.79
N ASP A 70 -12.23 30.66 0.18
CA ASP A 70 -12.07 32.10 0.00
C ASP A 70 -10.67 32.62 0.42
N GLU A 71 -9.81 31.71 0.86
CA GLU A 71 -8.46 32.05 1.29
C GLU A 71 -7.67 32.69 0.16
N SER A 72 -7.09 33.90 0.41
CA SER A 72 -6.24 34.54 -0.59
C SER A 72 -5.00 33.71 -0.88
N PRO A 73 -4.65 33.43 -2.15
CA PRO A 73 -3.37 32.81 -2.51
C PRO A 73 -2.14 33.48 -1.89
N GLU A 74 -2.22 34.77 -1.55
CA GLU A 74 -1.14 35.53 -0.90
C GLU A 74 -0.76 34.97 0.49
N LEU A 75 -1.64 34.20 1.13
CA LEU A 75 -1.35 33.56 2.42
C LEU A 75 -0.35 32.42 2.28
N PHE A 76 -0.28 31.78 1.12
CA PHE A 76 0.63 30.66 0.87
C PHE A 76 2.05 31.15 0.58
N ASN A 77 2.88 31.20 1.61
CA ASN A 77 4.27 31.67 1.50
C ASN A 77 5.21 30.92 2.43
N PRO A 78 5.55 29.66 2.11
CA PRO A 78 6.53 28.92 2.90
C PRO A 78 7.91 29.58 2.81
N THR A 79 8.54 29.81 3.98
CA THR A 79 9.78 30.60 4.07
C THR A 79 11.04 29.78 3.87
N ASP A 80 10.93 28.44 3.97
CA ASP A 80 12.09 27.52 3.93
C ASP A 80 11.72 26.15 3.32
N PHE A 81 10.80 26.14 2.33
CA PHE A 81 10.43 24.90 1.66
C PHE A 81 11.60 24.33 0.85
N ASP A 82 11.87 23.05 1.10
CA ASP A 82 12.92 22.28 0.41
C ASP A 82 12.40 20.87 0.15
N ALA A 83 12.07 20.59 -1.10
CA ALA A 83 11.54 19.32 -1.53
C ALA A 83 12.55 18.15 -1.34
N ASP A 84 13.84 18.39 -1.55
CA ASP A 84 14.88 17.38 -1.37
C ASP A 84 14.98 16.99 0.14
N ALA A 85 14.87 17.97 1.07
CA ALA A 85 14.86 17.71 2.50
C ALA A 85 13.58 16.96 2.95
N LEU A 86 12.40 17.32 2.42
CA LEU A 86 11.14 16.60 2.67
C LEU A 86 11.25 15.13 2.24
N VAL A 87 11.67 14.90 1.01
CA VAL A 87 11.81 13.54 0.44
C VAL A 87 12.91 12.75 1.16
N LYS A 88 13.96 13.43 1.66
CA LYS A 88 14.99 12.77 2.49
C LYS A 88 14.38 12.21 3.78
N VAL A 89 13.51 12.94 4.48
CA VAL A 89 12.81 12.43 5.68
C VAL A 89 12.00 11.18 5.34
N VAL A 90 11.24 11.21 4.26
CA VAL A 90 10.45 10.06 3.77
C VAL A 90 11.35 8.85 3.51
N LYS A 91 12.46 9.05 2.80
CA LYS A 91 13.42 7.98 2.48
C LYS A 91 14.11 7.41 3.71
N ASP A 92 14.57 8.27 4.63
CA ASP A 92 15.26 7.86 5.84
C ASP A 92 14.33 7.04 6.76
N ALA A 93 13.02 7.33 6.76
CA ALA A 93 11.99 6.53 7.43
C ALA A 93 11.65 5.22 6.69
N ASN A 94 12.32 4.91 5.56
CA ASN A 94 12.02 3.78 4.69
C ASN A 94 10.58 3.76 4.15
N LEU A 95 9.94 4.93 4.03
CA LEU A 95 8.68 5.10 3.33
C LEU A 95 8.96 5.09 1.82
N LYS A 96 8.32 4.18 1.08
CA LYS A 96 8.70 3.88 -0.31
C LYS A 96 8.15 4.85 -1.34
N GLY A 97 7.16 5.63 -0.96
CA GLY A 97 6.51 6.64 -1.79
C GLY A 97 6.09 7.84 -0.96
N LEU A 98 5.63 8.88 -1.67
CA LEU A 98 5.06 10.10 -1.11
C LEU A 98 3.86 10.51 -1.95
N ILE A 99 2.67 10.64 -1.34
CA ILE A 99 1.48 11.23 -1.94
C ILE A 99 1.35 12.66 -1.44
N LEU A 100 1.36 13.64 -2.36
CA LEU A 100 1.24 15.06 -2.03
C LEU A 100 -0.20 15.54 -2.25
N THR A 101 -0.75 16.30 -1.30
CA THR A 101 -2.02 17.02 -1.48
C THR A 101 -1.85 18.16 -2.49
N ALA A 102 -1.93 17.84 -3.78
CA ALA A 102 -1.79 18.85 -4.83
C ALA A 102 -2.92 19.91 -4.80
N LYS A 103 -4.14 19.48 -4.48
CA LYS A 103 -5.31 20.34 -4.21
C LYS A 103 -6.18 19.68 -3.13
N HIS A 104 -6.42 20.37 -2.02
CA HIS A 104 -7.36 19.96 -0.97
C HIS A 104 -8.75 20.58 -1.21
N HIS A 105 -9.69 20.42 -0.27
CA HIS A 105 -11.10 20.87 -0.39
C HIS A 105 -11.26 22.40 -0.56
N ASP A 106 -10.28 23.19 -0.11
CA ASP A 106 -10.23 24.64 -0.31
C ASP A 106 -10.08 25.04 -1.79
N GLY A 107 -9.69 24.10 -2.66
CA GLY A 107 -9.50 24.33 -4.10
C GLY A 107 -8.16 24.96 -4.47
N PHE A 108 -7.27 25.28 -3.51
CA PHE A 108 -5.95 25.88 -3.79
C PHE A 108 -5.02 24.84 -4.42
N CYS A 109 -4.48 25.19 -5.60
CA CYS A 109 -3.59 24.32 -6.37
C CYS A 109 -2.13 24.61 -6.04
N LEU A 110 -1.36 23.60 -5.63
CA LEU A 110 0.09 23.69 -5.40
C LEU A 110 0.93 23.69 -6.68
N TRP A 111 0.29 23.72 -7.85
CA TRP A 111 0.92 23.84 -9.16
C TRP A 111 0.29 25.02 -9.93
N PRO A 112 0.97 25.62 -10.91
CA PRO A 112 0.46 26.74 -11.69
C PRO A 112 -0.60 26.29 -12.71
N SER A 113 -1.74 25.76 -12.22
CA SER A 113 -2.83 25.25 -13.06
C SER A 113 -3.30 26.32 -14.07
N ALA A 114 -3.52 25.89 -15.31
CA ALA A 114 -4.08 26.76 -16.36
C ALA A 114 -5.59 27.01 -16.18
N TYR A 115 -6.25 26.26 -15.28
CA TYR A 115 -7.70 26.26 -15.16
C TYR A 115 -8.24 27.05 -13.98
N THR A 116 -7.39 27.55 -13.09
CA THR A 116 -7.80 28.39 -11.95
C THR A 116 -6.77 29.44 -11.60
N GLU A 117 -7.24 30.58 -11.08
CA GLU A 117 -6.39 31.59 -10.45
C GLU A 117 -6.14 31.30 -8.96
N HIS A 118 -6.92 30.39 -8.34
CA HIS A 118 -6.73 29.98 -6.96
C HIS A 118 -5.61 28.93 -6.86
N SER A 119 -4.38 29.42 -7.05
CA SER A 119 -3.19 28.55 -7.14
C SER A 119 -1.91 29.27 -6.76
N ILE A 120 -0.86 28.51 -6.62
CA ILE A 120 0.49 28.96 -6.26
C ILE A 120 1.05 30.05 -7.19
N LYS A 121 0.59 30.12 -8.44
CA LYS A 121 1.01 31.18 -9.39
C LYS A 121 0.63 32.60 -8.93
N ASN A 122 -0.37 32.73 -8.06
CA ASN A 122 -0.81 33.99 -7.45
C ASN A 122 -0.35 34.14 -6.00
N SER A 123 0.50 33.25 -5.51
CA SER A 123 1.14 33.36 -4.19
C SER A 123 2.46 34.12 -4.26
N PRO A 124 2.96 34.69 -3.14
CA PRO A 124 4.30 35.29 -3.11
C PRO A 124 5.44 34.26 -3.16
N TYR A 125 5.14 32.98 -3.02
CA TYR A 125 6.15 31.93 -3.08
C TYR A 125 6.89 31.95 -4.41
N LYS A 126 8.21 32.16 -4.35
CA LYS A 126 9.10 32.31 -5.53
C LYS A 126 8.60 33.36 -6.55
N ASP A 127 8.02 34.47 -6.07
CA ASP A 127 7.46 35.53 -6.90
C ASP A 127 6.40 35.02 -7.92
N GLY A 128 5.53 34.08 -7.48
CA GLY A 128 4.50 33.46 -8.32
C GLY A 128 5.01 32.42 -9.33
N LYS A 129 6.28 32.02 -9.24
CA LYS A 129 6.92 31.04 -10.13
C LYS A 129 7.11 29.67 -9.46
N GLY A 130 6.54 29.48 -8.27
CA GLY A 130 6.62 28.24 -7.56
C GLY A 130 5.77 27.14 -8.19
N ASP A 131 6.23 25.89 -8.06
CA ASP A 131 5.51 24.69 -8.44
C ASP A 131 5.91 23.56 -7.46
N ILE A 132 5.22 23.50 -6.33
CA ILE A 132 5.55 22.52 -5.29
C ILE A 132 5.31 21.08 -5.79
N VAL A 133 4.30 20.86 -6.62
CA VAL A 133 4.05 19.53 -7.21
C VAL A 133 5.24 19.10 -8.05
N GLY A 134 5.75 19.99 -8.92
CA GLY A 134 6.93 19.73 -9.75
C GLY A 134 8.20 19.56 -8.93
N GLU A 135 8.39 20.40 -7.91
CA GLU A 135 9.57 20.33 -7.00
C GLU A 135 9.63 19.00 -6.25
N VAL A 136 8.49 18.54 -5.69
CA VAL A 136 8.41 17.26 -4.96
C VAL A 136 8.53 16.07 -5.90
N ALA A 137 7.88 16.11 -7.08
CA ALA A 137 7.99 15.05 -8.08
C ALA A 137 9.45 14.82 -8.51
N GLU A 138 10.19 15.93 -8.77
CA GLU A 138 11.60 15.85 -9.14
C GLU A 138 12.50 15.36 -7.99
N ALA A 139 12.24 15.81 -6.75
CA ALA A 139 12.95 15.32 -5.57
C ALA A 139 12.73 13.82 -5.35
N CYS A 140 11.48 13.34 -5.50
CA CYS A 140 11.13 11.92 -5.43
C CYS A 140 11.89 11.11 -6.50
N ARG A 141 11.90 11.59 -7.74
CA ARG A 141 12.62 10.95 -8.85
C ARG A 141 14.12 10.81 -8.57
N LYS A 142 14.75 11.88 -8.06
CA LYS A 142 16.18 11.87 -7.68
C LYS A 142 16.49 10.90 -6.55
N ALA A 143 15.61 10.86 -5.55
CA ALA A 143 15.80 10.00 -4.36
C ALA A 143 15.42 8.53 -4.58
N GLY A 144 14.73 8.19 -5.68
CA GLY A 144 14.18 6.86 -5.92
C GLY A 144 12.94 6.55 -5.05
N VAL A 145 12.25 7.59 -4.57
CA VAL A 145 10.96 7.51 -3.86
C VAL A 145 9.84 7.60 -4.91
N LYS A 146 8.79 6.77 -4.78
CA LYS A 146 7.65 6.83 -5.70
C LYS A 146 6.82 8.09 -5.43
N PHE A 147 6.36 8.77 -6.50
CA PHE A 147 5.54 9.98 -6.38
C PHE A 147 4.07 9.66 -6.65
N GLY A 148 3.18 10.10 -5.75
CA GLY A 148 1.74 10.01 -5.83
C GLY A 148 1.09 11.37 -5.63
N ILE A 149 -0.18 11.49 -6.01
CA ILE A 149 -0.91 12.76 -5.99
C ILE A 149 -2.29 12.56 -5.37
N TYR A 150 -2.62 13.41 -4.39
CA TYR A 150 -3.98 13.61 -3.91
C TYR A 150 -4.60 14.79 -4.67
N LEU A 151 -5.78 14.58 -5.23
CA LEU A 151 -6.58 15.59 -5.90
C LEU A 151 -8.02 15.56 -5.37
N SER A 152 -8.36 16.50 -4.49
CA SER A 152 -9.72 16.57 -3.94
C SER A 152 -10.78 16.70 -5.04
N PRO A 153 -11.79 15.81 -5.07
CA PRO A 153 -12.93 15.99 -5.95
C PRO A 153 -13.87 17.11 -5.50
N TRP A 154 -13.94 17.35 -4.19
CA TRP A 154 -14.68 18.49 -3.63
C TRP A 154 -13.83 19.75 -3.72
N ASP A 155 -14.43 20.86 -4.19
CA ASP A 155 -13.76 22.13 -4.39
C ASP A 155 -14.67 23.26 -3.88
N ARG A 156 -14.28 23.82 -2.75
CA ARG A 156 -15.04 24.90 -2.07
C ARG A 156 -14.82 26.27 -2.69
N ASN A 157 -13.80 26.44 -3.54
CA ASN A 157 -13.53 27.68 -4.26
C ASN A 157 -14.34 27.77 -5.55
N HIS A 158 -14.48 26.69 -6.33
CA HIS A 158 -14.97 26.74 -7.69
C HIS A 158 -16.48 27.07 -7.76
N ALA A 159 -16.83 28.14 -8.50
CA ALA A 159 -18.23 28.62 -8.63
C ALA A 159 -19.17 27.57 -9.25
N GLY A 160 -18.67 26.69 -10.12
CA GLY A 160 -19.44 25.64 -10.80
C GLY A 160 -19.51 24.32 -10.05
N TYR A 161 -18.98 24.19 -8.81
CA TYR A 161 -19.03 22.90 -8.09
C TYR A 161 -20.46 22.37 -8.01
N GLY A 162 -20.67 21.12 -8.35
CA GLY A 162 -21.98 20.46 -8.43
C GLY A 162 -22.61 20.51 -9.84
N SER A 163 -21.96 21.10 -10.83
CA SER A 163 -22.40 21.15 -12.24
C SER A 163 -21.51 20.35 -13.17
N ASP A 164 -21.97 20.14 -14.42
CA ASP A 164 -21.17 19.47 -15.48
C ASP A 164 -19.91 20.27 -15.87
N GLU A 165 -19.97 21.60 -15.75
CA GLU A 165 -18.80 22.48 -16.04
C GLU A 165 -17.65 22.16 -15.07
N TYR A 166 -17.95 21.93 -13.80
CA TYR A 166 -16.93 21.53 -12.82
C TYR A 166 -16.27 20.21 -13.19
N LEU A 167 -17.01 19.24 -13.72
CA LEU A 167 -16.43 17.96 -14.13
C LEU A 167 -15.42 18.11 -15.26
N VAL A 168 -15.64 19.03 -16.19
CA VAL A 168 -14.67 19.37 -17.25
C VAL A 168 -13.41 20.00 -16.64
N TYR A 169 -13.58 20.98 -15.75
CA TYR A 169 -12.49 21.61 -15.02
C TYR A 169 -11.66 20.59 -14.24
N TYR A 170 -12.31 19.75 -13.44
CA TYR A 170 -11.65 18.72 -12.63
C TYR A 170 -10.83 17.75 -13.47
N ARG A 171 -11.41 17.24 -14.57
CA ARG A 171 -10.72 16.34 -15.49
C ARG A 171 -9.55 16.99 -16.23
N ASN A 172 -9.62 18.27 -16.50
CA ASN A 172 -8.51 19.01 -17.07
C ASN A 172 -7.35 19.13 -16.08
N GLN A 173 -7.63 19.41 -14.80
CA GLN A 173 -6.62 19.41 -13.75
C GLN A 173 -5.99 18.01 -13.57
N LEU A 174 -6.78 16.94 -13.61
CA LEU A 174 -6.27 15.57 -13.59
C LEU A 174 -5.30 15.31 -14.76
N ARG A 175 -5.64 15.78 -15.98
CA ARG A 175 -4.76 15.66 -17.14
C ARG A 175 -3.46 16.44 -16.98
N GLU A 176 -3.51 17.68 -16.45
CA GLU A 176 -2.29 18.45 -16.13
C GLU A 176 -1.36 17.64 -15.22
N LEU A 177 -1.90 17.11 -14.13
CA LEU A 177 -1.12 16.39 -13.13
C LEU A 177 -0.49 15.10 -13.68
N LEU A 178 -1.24 14.34 -14.47
CA LEU A 178 -0.74 13.09 -15.04
C LEU A 178 0.25 13.27 -16.20
N THR A 179 0.23 14.44 -16.89
CA THR A 179 1.12 14.70 -18.04
C THR A 179 2.38 15.46 -17.69
N ASN A 180 2.33 16.33 -16.68
CA ASN A 180 3.42 17.28 -16.44
C ASN A 180 4.44 16.80 -15.40
N TYR A 181 4.08 15.86 -14.51
CA TYR A 181 4.87 15.56 -13.31
C TYR A 181 5.50 14.17 -13.27
N GLY A 182 5.53 13.48 -14.41
CA GLY A 182 6.18 12.17 -14.57
C GLY A 182 5.31 11.01 -14.06
N PRO A 183 5.89 9.82 -13.85
CA PRO A 183 5.12 8.67 -13.45
C PRO A 183 4.55 8.86 -12.03
N VAL A 184 3.24 8.65 -11.90
CA VAL A 184 2.49 8.71 -10.65
C VAL A 184 2.14 7.28 -10.22
N PHE A 185 2.59 6.85 -9.02
CA PHE A 185 2.31 5.48 -8.56
C PHE A 185 0.87 5.33 -8.07
N GLU A 186 0.29 6.41 -7.51
CA GLU A 186 -1.06 6.42 -6.97
C GLU A 186 -1.73 7.79 -7.14
N MET A 187 -2.98 7.77 -7.62
CA MET A 187 -3.91 8.90 -7.55
C MET A 187 -4.90 8.67 -6.43
N TRP A 188 -4.93 9.61 -5.51
CA TRP A 188 -5.75 9.55 -4.30
C TRP A 188 -6.90 10.57 -4.38
N PHE A 189 -8.14 10.09 -4.35
CA PHE A 189 -9.35 10.88 -4.49
C PHE A 189 -10.21 10.78 -3.24
N ASP A 190 -10.27 11.85 -2.47
CA ASP A 190 -11.03 11.92 -1.22
C ASP A 190 -12.52 11.61 -1.38
N GLY A 191 -13.11 10.99 -0.37
CA GLY A 191 -14.53 10.68 -0.32
C GLY A 191 -15.43 11.85 0.05
N ALA A 192 -14.86 12.96 0.58
CA ALA A 192 -15.63 14.15 0.91
C ALA A 192 -16.23 14.79 -0.35
N ASN A 193 -17.53 15.09 -0.32
CA ASN A 193 -18.29 15.43 -1.52
C ASN A 193 -19.23 16.64 -1.36
N GLY A 194 -19.03 17.46 -0.32
CA GLY A 194 -19.80 18.68 -0.18
C GLY A 194 -20.02 19.16 1.24
N GLY A 195 -20.34 20.42 1.36
CA GLY A 195 -20.57 21.16 2.58
C GLY A 195 -20.78 22.63 2.30
N ASP A 196 -20.62 23.46 3.32
CA ASP A 196 -20.51 24.90 3.18
C ASP A 196 -19.23 25.28 2.42
N GLY A 197 -19.23 26.42 1.76
CA GLY A 197 -18.07 26.89 1.01
C GLY A 197 -18.29 28.22 0.32
N TYR A 198 -17.21 28.81 -0.17
CA TYR A 198 -17.20 30.06 -0.89
C TYR A 198 -17.93 29.98 -2.24
N TYR A 199 -17.61 28.94 -3.04
CA TYR A 199 -18.22 28.66 -4.34
C TYR A 199 -18.34 29.89 -5.24
N GLY A 200 -17.21 30.63 -5.41
CA GLY A 200 -17.15 31.82 -6.24
C GLY A 200 -17.95 33.04 -5.70
N GLY A 201 -18.16 33.09 -4.40
CA GLY A 201 -18.90 34.15 -3.70
C GLY A 201 -20.35 33.83 -3.40
N ALA A 202 -20.83 32.63 -3.75
CA ALA A 202 -22.19 32.20 -3.41
C ALA A 202 -22.38 32.00 -1.89
N ASN A 203 -21.31 31.57 -1.17
CA ASN A 203 -21.33 31.37 0.28
C ASN A 203 -22.49 30.51 0.75
N GLU A 204 -22.63 29.33 0.23
CA GLU A 204 -23.75 28.44 0.45
C GLU A 204 -23.32 27.01 0.80
N VAL A 205 -24.27 26.13 1.06
CA VAL A 205 -24.04 24.69 1.21
C VAL A 205 -24.33 24.00 -0.11
N ARG A 206 -23.35 23.31 -0.68
CA ARG A 206 -23.53 22.44 -1.84
C ARG A 206 -23.17 21.00 -1.48
N ARG A 207 -24.09 20.09 -1.78
CA ARG A 207 -23.89 18.66 -1.61
C ARG A 207 -24.33 17.96 -2.89
N VAL A 208 -23.46 17.10 -3.41
CA VAL A 208 -23.87 16.19 -4.49
C VAL A 208 -24.59 15.01 -3.86
N GLU A 209 -25.72 14.59 -4.46
CA GLU A 209 -26.55 13.50 -3.92
C GLU A 209 -25.78 12.18 -3.83
N SER A 210 -24.88 11.95 -4.78
CA SER A 210 -24.01 10.79 -4.82
C SER A 210 -22.69 11.18 -5.46
N GLY A 211 -21.63 11.23 -4.67
CA GLY A 211 -20.27 11.43 -5.19
C GLY A 211 -19.92 10.37 -6.23
N TYR A 212 -20.43 9.16 -6.06
CA TYR A 212 -20.26 8.08 -7.02
C TYR A 212 -20.80 8.43 -8.42
N LEU A 213 -22.04 8.91 -8.51
CA LEU A 213 -22.69 9.22 -9.78
C LEU A 213 -22.22 10.57 -10.35
N TYR A 214 -22.08 11.59 -9.52
CA TYR A 214 -21.75 12.94 -9.96
C TYR A 214 -20.37 13.02 -10.63
N TYR A 215 -19.32 12.49 -9.97
CA TYR A 215 -17.95 12.62 -10.52
C TYR A 215 -17.70 11.75 -11.76
N ASP A 216 -18.59 10.81 -12.08
CA ASP A 216 -18.42 9.88 -13.22
C ASP A 216 -17.05 9.20 -13.17
N TRP A 217 -16.82 8.49 -12.07
CA TRP A 217 -15.55 7.80 -11.79
C TRP A 217 -15.07 6.90 -12.93
N PRO A 218 -15.95 6.19 -13.69
CA PRO A 218 -15.49 5.43 -14.84
C PRO A 218 -14.71 6.29 -15.84
N LYS A 219 -15.14 7.54 -16.07
CA LYS A 219 -14.44 8.47 -16.98
C LYS A 219 -13.13 8.98 -16.39
N VAL A 220 -13.07 9.20 -15.07
CA VAL A 220 -11.82 9.57 -14.37
C VAL A 220 -10.80 8.43 -14.49
N VAL A 221 -11.23 7.18 -14.23
CA VAL A 221 -10.37 5.99 -14.36
C VAL A 221 -9.92 5.78 -15.81
N GLU A 222 -10.80 5.99 -16.81
CA GLU A 222 -10.42 5.93 -18.22
C GLU A 222 -9.26 6.88 -18.56
N ILE A 223 -9.34 8.14 -18.09
CA ILE A 223 -8.27 9.14 -18.28
C ILE A 223 -6.96 8.65 -17.65
N ILE A 224 -7.02 8.11 -16.44
CA ILE A 224 -5.82 7.59 -15.76
C ILE A 224 -5.23 6.43 -16.54
N ARG A 225 -6.05 5.47 -17.00
CA ARG A 225 -5.57 4.30 -17.76
C ARG A 225 -4.99 4.69 -19.13
N GLU A 226 -5.50 5.76 -19.73
CA GLU A 226 -4.95 6.32 -20.98
C GLU A 226 -3.58 6.95 -20.79
N LEU A 227 -3.41 7.77 -19.74
CA LEU A 227 -2.22 8.60 -19.53
C LEU A 227 -1.16 7.94 -18.65
N SER A 228 -1.57 7.12 -17.69
CA SER A 228 -0.70 6.48 -16.70
C SER A 228 -1.29 5.13 -16.25
N PRO A 229 -1.22 4.07 -17.08
CA PRO A 229 -1.89 2.79 -16.85
C PRO A 229 -1.43 2.06 -15.58
N GLU A 230 -0.21 2.30 -15.15
CA GLU A 230 0.39 1.70 -13.95
C GLU A 230 0.01 2.41 -12.64
N THR A 231 -0.70 3.54 -12.71
CA THR A 231 -1.16 4.27 -11.54
C THR A 231 -2.24 3.48 -10.78
N VAL A 232 -2.03 3.27 -9.51
CA VAL A 232 -3.06 2.77 -8.58
C VAL A 232 -4.08 3.88 -8.33
N VAL A 233 -5.35 3.53 -8.30
CA VAL A 233 -6.45 4.46 -8.02
C VAL A 233 -7.02 4.15 -6.64
N TRP A 234 -6.91 5.10 -5.73
CA TRP A 234 -7.65 5.11 -4.49
C TRP A 234 -8.85 6.06 -4.62
N SER A 235 -10.05 5.56 -4.45
CA SER A 235 -11.26 6.39 -4.55
C SER A 235 -12.45 5.71 -3.87
N SER A 236 -13.51 6.49 -3.65
CA SER A 236 -14.81 5.98 -3.18
C SER A 236 -15.54 5.10 -4.21
N SER A 237 -14.94 4.82 -5.37
CA SER A 237 -15.60 4.07 -6.44
C SER A 237 -14.58 3.45 -7.37
N LEU A 238 -14.80 2.20 -7.80
CA LEU A 238 -13.91 1.47 -8.70
C LEU A 238 -12.43 1.51 -8.27
N PRO A 239 -12.09 1.36 -6.97
CA PRO A 239 -10.73 1.51 -6.50
C PRO A 239 -9.84 0.34 -6.95
N ASP A 240 -8.55 0.63 -7.11
CA ASP A 240 -7.50 -0.39 -7.09
C ASP A 240 -7.06 -0.69 -5.65
N ALA A 241 -7.18 0.28 -4.75
CA ALA A 241 -7.02 0.16 -3.31
C ALA A 241 -8.23 0.82 -2.61
N ARG A 242 -8.71 0.21 -1.53
CA ARG A 242 -9.87 0.69 -0.77
C ARG A 242 -9.46 1.27 0.57
N TRP A 243 -10.25 2.21 1.08
CA TRP A 243 -10.13 2.67 2.45
C TRP A 243 -10.39 1.55 3.46
N CYS A 244 -9.64 1.50 4.56
CA CYS A 244 -9.83 0.52 5.63
C CYS A 244 -10.94 0.89 6.63
N SER A 245 -11.80 1.85 6.30
CA SER A 245 -12.94 2.36 7.09
C SER A 245 -12.61 3.16 8.34
N ASN A 246 -11.37 3.56 8.53
CA ASN A 246 -10.95 4.39 9.64
C ASN A 246 -9.62 5.09 9.35
N GLU A 247 -9.39 6.24 10.02
CA GLU A 247 -8.17 7.06 9.94
C GLU A 247 -7.22 6.82 11.13
N ARG A 248 -7.23 5.61 11.67
CA ARG A 248 -6.40 5.24 12.83
C ARG A 248 -5.22 4.35 12.47
N GLY A 249 -5.07 3.99 11.20
CA GLY A 249 -4.06 3.06 10.73
C GLY A 249 -4.34 1.60 11.12
N VAL A 250 -5.62 1.19 11.23
CA VAL A 250 -6.01 -0.13 11.71
C VAL A 250 -6.76 -0.90 10.62
N VAL A 251 -6.15 -1.91 10.07
CA VAL A 251 -6.79 -2.91 9.20
C VAL A 251 -7.46 -3.98 10.05
N ALA A 252 -8.62 -4.46 9.64
CA ALA A 252 -9.35 -5.49 10.35
C ALA A 252 -8.55 -6.80 10.49
N GLU A 253 -8.79 -7.56 11.57
CA GLU A 253 -8.16 -8.87 11.79
C GLU A 253 -8.42 -9.84 10.65
N THR A 254 -9.66 -9.91 10.17
CA THR A 254 -10.02 -10.63 8.95
C THR A 254 -10.08 -9.61 7.83
N CYS A 255 -9.13 -9.68 6.90
CA CYS A 255 -9.03 -8.74 5.78
C CYS A 255 -8.82 -9.48 4.47
N TRP A 256 -9.83 -9.44 3.61
CA TRP A 256 -9.74 -9.91 2.24
C TRP A 256 -9.29 -8.78 1.33
N ALA A 257 -8.37 -9.07 0.42
CA ALA A 257 -7.93 -8.10 -0.59
C ALA A 257 -8.93 -7.97 -1.75
N MET A 258 -10.09 -8.58 -1.65
CA MET A 258 -11.14 -8.55 -2.67
C MET A 258 -12.37 -7.83 -2.13
N ALA A 259 -13.10 -7.18 -3.03
CA ALA A 259 -14.41 -6.61 -2.77
C ALA A 259 -15.20 -6.49 -4.09
N SER A 260 -16.52 -6.37 -4.01
CA SER A 260 -17.37 -6.03 -5.14
C SER A 260 -17.67 -4.53 -5.12
N PRO A 261 -17.39 -3.77 -6.18
CA PRO A 261 -17.60 -2.32 -6.19
C PRO A 261 -19.02 -1.89 -5.78
N GLU A 262 -20.02 -2.65 -6.18
CA GLU A 262 -21.43 -2.43 -5.82
C GLU A 262 -21.72 -2.58 -4.32
N ASP A 263 -20.91 -3.37 -3.61
CA ASP A 263 -21.06 -3.61 -2.18
C ASP A 263 -20.18 -2.65 -1.33
N LEU A 264 -19.13 -2.09 -1.92
CA LEU A 264 -18.31 -1.07 -1.25
C LEU A 264 -19.09 0.23 -1.00
N TYR A 265 -19.85 0.65 -2.01
CA TYR A 265 -20.56 1.93 -2.01
C TYR A 265 -22.01 1.77 -2.47
N PRO A 266 -22.84 0.98 -1.78
CA PRO A 266 -24.22 0.76 -2.20
C PRO A 266 -24.99 2.08 -2.20
N GLN A 267 -25.58 2.42 -3.35
CA GLN A 267 -26.30 3.69 -3.56
C GLN A 267 -25.47 4.95 -3.24
N GLY A 268 -24.14 4.87 -3.43
CA GLY A 268 -23.21 5.97 -3.19
C GLY A 268 -22.94 6.27 -1.71
N ARG A 269 -23.11 5.30 -0.84
CA ARG A 269 -22.78 5.40 0.61
C ARG A 269 -21.74 4.36 0.98
N ASP A 270 -20.88 4.72 1.93
CA ASP A 270 -19.85 3.81 2.46
C ASP A 270 -20.48 2.61 3.16
N ASN A 271 -20.07 1.43 2.75
CA ASN A 271 -20.34 0.20 3.49
C ASN A 271 -19.14 -0.12 4.38
N ILE A 272 -19.19 0.34 5.61
CA ILE A 272 -18.10 0.26 6.58
C ILE A 272 -17.61 -1.17 6.78
N GLU A 273 -18.50 -2.15 6.81
CA GLU A 273 -18.15 -3.57 6.97
C GLU A 273 -17.34 -4.10 5.78
N VAL A 274 -17.79 -3.81 4.56
CA VAL A 274 -17.08 -4.25 3.35
C VAL A 274 -15.77 -3.48 3.17
N LEU A 275 -15.75 -2.19 3.50
CA LEU A 275 -14.52 -1.39 3.50
C LEU A 275 -13.49 -1.93 4.48
N ALA A 276 -13.90 -2.26 5.72
CA ALA A 276 -13.01 -2.79 6.74
C ALA A 276 -12.46 -4.19 6.39
N HIS A 277 -13.35 -5.12 6.05
CA HIS A 277 -13.02 -6.53 5.96
C HIS A 277 -12.74 -7.03 4.55
N GLY A 278 -13.14 -6.29 3.51
CA GLY A 278 -13.23 -6.83 2.16
C GLY A 278 -14.26 -7.97 2.09
N GLN A 279 -14.21 -8.75 1.04
CA GLN A 279 -15.13 -9.87 0.82
C GLN A 279 -14.39 -11.08 0.27
N GLU A 280 -14.57 -12.24 0.87
CA GLU A 280 -13.97 -13.47 0.39
C GLU A 280 -14.34 -13.79 -1.07
N ASN A 281 -15.58 -13.50 -1.44
CA ASN A 281 -16.12 -13.73 -2.79
C ASN A 281 -16.25 -12.44 -3.61
N GLY A 282 -15.52 -11.38 -3.24
CA GLY A 282 -15.47 -10.15 -4.02
C GLY A 282 -14.98 -10.42 -5.44
N ASN A 283 -15.49 -9.65 -6.41
CA ASN A 283 -15.23 -9.86 -7.84
C ASN A 283 -14.08 -8.99 -8.37
N ARG A 284 -13.43 -8.18 -7.49
CA ARG A 284 -12.32 -7.29 -7.83
C ARG A 284 -11.26 -7.32 -6.77
N TRP A 285 -9.99 -7.23 -7.17
CA TRP A 285 -8.88 -6.99 -6.25
C TRP A 285 -8.88 -5.53 -5.82
N ALA A 286 -9.13 -5.27 -4.55
CA ALA A 286 -9.19 -3.96 -3.91
C ALA A 286 -8.70 -4.07 -2.45
N PRO A 287 -7.39 -4.20 -2.24
CA PRO A 287 -6.80 -4.37 -0.91
C PRO A 287 -6.99 -3.12 -0.05
N ALA A 288 -6.90 -3.29 1.26
CA ALA A 288 -7.04 -2.20 2.22
C ALA A 288 -5.78 -1.32 2.26
N GLU A 289 -6.00 -0.01 2.23
CA GLU A 289 -5.02 1.01 2.60
C GLU A 289 -5.42 1.61 3.94
N ALA A 290 -4.47 1.73 4.85
CA ALA A 290 -4.64 2.29 6.18
C ALA A 290 -3.98 3.67 6.23
N ASP A 291 -4.77 4.71 6.12
CA ASP A 291 -4.37 6.08 6.26
C ASP A 291 -4.40 6.52 7.73
N VAL A 292 -3.42 7.27 8.14
CA VAL A 292 -3.30 7.83 9.49
C VAL A 292 -2.32 8.99 9.52
N SER A 293 -2.64 10.03 10.28
CA SER A 293 -1.69 11.13 10.48
C SER A 293 -0.75 10.85 11.66
N ILE A 294 0.51 11.30 11.54
CA ILE A 294 1.45 11.28 12.67
C ILE A 294 0.99 12.18 13.82
N ARG A 295 0.26 13.26 13.51
CA ARG A 295 -0.37 14.19 14.45
C ARG A 295 -1.87 13.90 14.61
N PRO A 296 -2.59 14.54 15.56
CA PRO A 296 -4.05 14.44 15.64
C PRO A 296 -4.77 14.93 14.38
N GLY A 297 -4.35 16.08 13.81
CA GLY A 297 -4.86 16.63 12.56
C GLY A 297 -4.12 16.12 11.33
N TRP A 298 -4.68 16.37 10.13
CA TRP A 298 -4.02 16.11 8.85
C TRP A 298 -3.04 17.21 8.48
N PHE A 299 -3.42 18.48 8.75
CA PHE A 299 -2.53 19.63 8.60
C PHE A 299 -1.77 19.92 9.88
N TYR A 300 -0.73 20.76 9.77
CA TYR A 300 0.06 21.19 10.91
C TYR A 300 -0.69 22.18 11.79
N HIS A 301 -0.73 21.89 13.10
CA HIS A 301 -1.16 22.77 14.17
C HIS A 301 -0.07 22.82 15.25
N GLU A 302 0.28 24.02 15.71
CA GLU A 302 1.45 24.25 16.58
C GLU A 302 1.33 23.54 17.94
N GLU A 303 0.10 23.45 18.49
CA GLU A 303 -0.16 22.84 19.80
C GLU A 303 -0.19 21.29 19.76
N GLN A 304 -0.27 20.69 18.58
CA GLN A 304 -0.34 19.24 18.44
C GLN A 304 1.05 18.59 18.50
N GLN A 305 1.08 17.39 19.06
CA GLN A 305 2.29 16.58 19.17
C GLN A 305 2.19 15.33 18.30
N PRO A 306 3.31 14.81 17.78
CA PRO A 306 3.30 13.56 17.04
C PRO A 306 2.97 12.36 17.94
N LYS A 307 2.49 11.27 17.31
CA LYS A 307 2.37 9.97 17.96
C LYS A 307 3.74 9.47 18.39
N THR A 308 3.80 8.74 19.52
CA THR A 308 5.06 8.14 20.00
C THR A 308 5.54 7.02 19.05
N PRO A 309 6.83 6.69 19.06
CA PRO A 309 7.39 5.59 18.26
C PRO A 309 6.69 4.26 18.51
N GLU A 310 6.32 3.96 19.76
CA GLU A 310 5.59 2.72 20.11
C GLU A 310 4.19 2.70 19.48
N LYS A 311 3.51 3.85 19.47
CA LYS A 311 2.21 3.96 18.82
C LYS A 311 2.29 3.79 17.30
N LEU A 312 3.34 4.32 16.68
CA LEU A 312 3.61 4.11 15.25
C LEU A 312 3.97 2.64 14.96
N PHE A 313 4.67 1.98 15.89
CA PHE A 313 4.95 0.55 15.77
C PHE A 313 3.68 -0.31 15.87
N ASP A 314 2.77 -0.02 16.81
CA ASP A 314 1.45 -0.66 16.88
C ASP A 314 0.66 -0.48 15.56
N ILE A 315 0.72 0.73 14.99
CA ILE A 315 0.07 1.03 13.69
C ILE A 315 0.68 0.19 12.57
N TYR A 316 2.01 0.05 12.52
CA TYR A 316 2.69 -0.82 11.57
C TYR A 316 2.22 -2.28 11.69
N LEU A 317 2.14 -2.82 12.90
CA LEU A 317 1.65 -4.18 13.15
C LEU A 317 0.17 -4.36 12.79
N THR A 318 -0.65 -3.31 12.96
CA THR A 318 -2.10 -3.38 12.69
C THR A 318 -2.50 -2.95 11.29
N SER A 319 -1.59 -2.43 10.49
CA SER A 319 -1.78 -2.10 9.05
C SER A 319 -1.05 -3.10 8.15
N VAL A 320 0.27 -2.95 8.01
CA VAL A 320 1.12 -3.84 7.21
C VAL A 320 1.06 -5.27 7.73
N GLY A 321 1.09 -5.44 9.06
CA GLY A 321 1.01 -6.75 9.71
C GLY A 321 -0.37 -7.43 9.60
N ARG A 322 -1.36 -6.81 8.94
CA ARG A 322 -2.69 -7.38 8.64
C ARG A 322 -3.02 -7.39 7.15
N GLY A 323 -1.99 -7.33 6.30
CA GLY A 323 -2.11 -7.49 4.85
C GLY A 323 -2.53 -6.24 4.08
N GLY A 324 -2.67 -5.08 4.76
CA GLY A 324 -2.85 -3.78 4.13
C GLY A 324 -1.54 -3.05 3.87
N THR A 325 -1.61 -1.83 3.34
CA THR A 325 -0.50 -0.88 3.31
C THR A 325 -0.71 0.22 4.34
N LEU A 326 0.36 0.88 4.74
CA LEU A 326 0.34 2.04 5.63
C LEU A 326 0.61 3.31 4.83
N LEU A 327 -0.35 4.24 4.84
CA LEU A 327 -0.23 5.61 4.36
C LEU A 327 -0.10 6.55 5.57
N LEU A 328 1.14 6.92 5.93
CA LEU A 328 1.43 7.73 7.11
C LEU A 328 1.57 9.21 6.72
N ASN A 329 0.68 10.06 7.22
CA ASN A 329 0.71 11.48 6.93
C ASN A 329 1.75 12.23 7.77
N LEU A 330 2.51 13.06 7.08
CA LEU A 330 3.41 14.08 7.61
C LEU A 330 2.81 15.46 7.30
N ALA A 331 2.83 16.35 8.28
CA ALA A 331 2.27 17.68 8.16
C ALA A 331 3.37 18.74 8.26
N PRO A 332 3.94 19.22 7.13
CA PRO A 332 4.90 20.31 7.16
C PRO A 332 4.33 21.58 7.79
N ASP A 333 5.13 22.28 8.57
CA ASP A 333 4.77 23.55 9.23
C ASP A 333 4.77 24.75 8.23
N LYS A 334 4.51 25.95 8.71
CA LYS A 334 4.48 27.18 7.87
C LYS A 334 5.81 27.51 7.21
N ARG A 335 6.94 26.95 7.68
CA ARG A 335 8.22 27.05 6.99
C ARG A 335 8.23 26.20 5.70
N GLY A 336 7.40 25.16 5.65
CA GLY A 336 7.41 24.10 4.64
C GLY A 336 8.33 22.94 5.02
N ARG A 337 8.64 22.78 6.33
CA ARG A 337 9.49 21.72 6.87
C ARG A 337 8.68 20.74 7.71
N VAL A 338 9.03 19.46 7.61
CA VAL A 338 8.55 18.50 8.61
C VAL A 338 9.12 18.91 9.97
N PRO A 339 8.27 19.06 11.01
CA PRO A 339 8.75 19.48 12.34
C PRO A 339 9.78 18.52 12.91
N GLU A 340 10.76 19.05 13.61
CA GLU A 340 11.87 18.29 14.19
C GLU A 340 11.37 17.16 15.10
N GLN A 341 10.33 17.42 15.91
CA GLN A 341 9.71 16.42 16.80
C GLN A 341 9.08 15.25 16.03
N ASP A 342 8.48 15.53 14.86
CA ASP A 342 7.90 14.50 14.01
C ASP A 342 9.00 13.63 13.41
N ILE A 343 10.11 14.25 12.98
CA ILE A 343 11.28 13.53 12.48
C ILE A 343 11.87 12.63 13.56
N GLU A 344 12.02 13.14 14.80
CA GLU A 344 12.54 12.36 15.94
C GLU A 344 11.68 11.13 16.20
N SER A 345 10.35 11.30 16.30
CA SER A 345 9.42 10.19 16.50
C SER A 345 9.46 9.18 15.36
N LEU A 346 9.47 9.68 14.12
CA LEU A 346 9.50 8.86 12.90
C LEU A 346 10.78 8.03 12.80
N MET A 347 11.96 8.63 13.10
CA MET A 347 13.24 7.91 13.07
C MET A 347 13.37 6.90 14.22
N ALA A 348 12.85 7.23 15.41
CA ALA A 348 12.82 6.27 16.53
C ALA A 348 11.90 5.07 16.20
N TRP A 349 10.72 5.32 15.63
CA TRP A 349 9.86 4.25 15.12
C TRP A 349 10.56 3.40 14.06
N ARG A 350 11.20 4.03 13.07
CA ARG A 350 11.93 3.29 12.03
C ARG A 350 12.98 2.37 12.65
N LYS A 351 13.74 2.89 13.63
CA LYS A 351 14.73 2.09 14.35
C LYS A 351 14.08 0.91 15.09
N MET A 352 12.92 1.08 15.73
CA MET A 352 12.21 -0.04 16.37
C MET A 352 11.85 -1.13 15.37
N VAL A 353 11.33 -0.77 14.20
CA VAL A 353 11.00 -1.73 13.13
C VAL A 353 12.26 -2.44 12.66
N ASP A 354 13.35 -1.69 12.40
CA ASP A 354 14.62 -2.27 11.95
C ASP A 354 15.21 -3.24 12.99
N ASP A 355 15.25 -2.84 14.25
CA ASP A 355 15.80 -3.67 15.33
C ASP A 355 14.98 -4.95 15.53
N THR A 356 13.64 -4.83 15.54
CA THR A 356 12.73 -5.96 15.74
C THR A 356 12.84 -7.00 14.61
N PHE A 357 12.92 -6.54 13.37
CA PHE A 357 12.95 -7.42 12.20
C PHE A 357 14.35 -7.58 11.57
N ALA A 358 15.43 -7.31 12.35
CA ALA A 358 16.81 -7.34 11.87
C ALA A 358 17.29 -8.75 11.47
N THR A 359 16.86 -9.77 12.21
CA THR A 359 17.40 -11.13 12.06
C THR A 359 16.29 -12.14 11.88
N ASP A 360 16.13 -12.64 10.65
CA ASP A 360 15.21 -13.75 10.37
C ASP A 360 15.84 -15.07 10.82
N LEU A 361 15.36 -15.60 11.93
CA LEU A 361 15.79 -16.88 12.50
C LEU A 361 15.41 -18.06 11.61
N ALA A 362 14.37 -17.92 10.76
CA ALA A 362 13.92 -18.98 9.85
C ALA A 362 14.97 -19.37 8.84
N ALA A 363 15.86 -18.46 8.45
CA ALA A 363 16.97 -18.72 7.52
C ALA A 363 17.94 -19.84 8.02
N LYS A 364 18.01 -20.04 9.35
CA LYS A 364 18.86 -21.07 9.99
C LYS A 364 18.11 -22.34 10.35
N ALA A 365 16.81 -22.38 10.13
CA ALA A 365 15.96 -23.52 10.51
C ALA A 365 16.00 -24.65 9.47
N LYS A 366 15.77 -25.88 9.92
CA LYS A 366 15.38 -26.98 9.05
C LYS A 366 13.88 -26.85 8.77
N VAL A 367 13.53 -26.71 7.50
CA VAL A 367 12.14 -26.50 7.09
C VAL A 367 11.52 -27.81 6.62
N LYS A 368 10.29 -28.10 7.11
CA LYS A 368 9.47 -29.24 6.70
C LYS A 368 8.07 -28.74 6.38
N ALA A 369 7.35 -29.45 5.52
CA ALA A 369 5.94 -29.23 5.26
C ALA A 369 5.20 -30.58 5.19
N SER A 370 3.90 -30.57 5.52
CA SER A 370 3.04 -31.75 5.54
C SER A 370 2.68 -32.24 4.12
N SER A 371 2.68 -31.35 3.12
CA SER A 371 2.41 -31.64 1.72
C SER A 371 3.31 -30.78 0.85
N THR A 372 3.65 -31.23 -0.35
CA THR A 372 4.49 -30.50 -1.31
C THR A 372 4.09 -30.84 -2.72
N ARG A 373 3.78 -29.85 -3.53
CA ARG A 373 3.34 -29.96 -4.92
C ARG A 373 4.39 -30.58 -5.87
N GLY A 374 5.54 -30.92 -5.38
CA GLY A 374 6.65 -31.49 -6.16
C GLY A 374 7.79 -30.50 -6.40
N CYS A 375 8.52 -30.72 -7.48
CA CYS A 375 9.75 -29.97 -7.76
C CYS A 375 9.45 -28.49 -8.04
N GLY A 376 10.12 -27.59 -7.32
CA GLY A 376 9.96 -26.14 -7.46
C GLY A 376 9.07 -25.50 -6.39
N TYR A 377 8.27 -26.30 -5.63
CA TYR A 377 7.32 -25.79 -4.62
C TYR A 377 7.57 -26.39 -3.24
N GLY A 378 8.83 -26.70 -2.94
CA GLY A 378 9.22 -27.36 -1.70
C GLY A 378 9.14 -26.44 -0.47
N ALA A 379 9.11 -27.04 0.72
CA ALA A 379 9.04 -26.34 1.99
C ALA A 379 10.11 -25.24 2.16
N LYS A 380 11.31 -25.44 1.64
CA LYS A 380 12.41 -24.46 1.73
C LYS A 380 12.14 -23.15 1.01
N CYS A 381 11.17 -23.11 0.07
CA CYS A 381 10.82 -21.88 -0.63
C CYS A 381 10.31 -20.80 0.32
N VAL A 382 9.72 -21.15 1.47
CA VAL A 382 9.20 -20.17 2.43
C VAL A 382 10.28 -19.38 3.21
N VAL A 383 11.53 -19.80 3.11
CA VAL A 383 12.70 -19.13 3.73
C VAL A 383 13.69 -18.61 2.68
N GLY A 384 13.34 -18.71 1.39
CA GLY A 384 14.10 -18.16 0.27
C GLY A 384 13.92 -16.64 0.13
N GLU A 385 14.77 -16.04 -0.70
CA GLU A 385 14.75 -14.58 -0.94
C GLU A 385 14.02 -14.17 -2.23
N ASP A 386 13.67 -15.13 -3.12
CA ASP A 386 13.14 -14.87 -4.45
C ASP A 386 11.62 -15.08 -4.51
N ASP A 387 11.04 -14.91 -5.69
CA ASP A 387 9.61 -15.16 -6.02
C ASP A 387 9.17 -16.63 -5.84
N ALA A 388 10.01 -17.45 -5.16
CA ALA A 388 9.72 -18.83 -4.81
C ALA A 388 8.63 -18.90 -3.73
N TYR A 389 7.81 -19.94 -3.80
CA TYR A 389 6.79 -20.19 -2.78
C TYR A 389 6.58 -21.70 -2.58
N TRP A 390 6.20 -22.06 -1.38
CA TRP A 390 5.73 -23.43 -1.10
C TRP A 390 4.27 -23.56 -1.53
N ALA A 391 3.94 -24.71 -2.11
CA ALA A 391 2.56 -25.04 -2.44
C ALA A 391 2.22 -26.49 -2.10
N THR A 392 0.97 -26.71 -1.70
CA THR A 392 0.42 -28.05 -1.45
C THR A 392 0.07 -28.76 -2.77
N GLU A 393 -0.06 -30.09 -2.73
CA GLU A 393 -0.54 -30.92 -3.83
C GLU A 393 -1.94 -30.53 -4.28
N ASP A 394 -2.32 -30.95 -5.51
CA ASP A 394 -3.66 -30.69 -6.05
C ASP A 394 -4.77 -31.19 -5.13
N GLY A 395 -5.72 -30.31 -4.84
CA GLY A 395 -6.87 -30.59 -3.96
C GLY A 395 -6.56 -30.56 -2.46
N VAL A 396 -5.30 -30.33 -2.06
CA VAL A 396 -4.91 -30.22 -0.64
C VAL A 396 -4.99 -28.78 -0.19
N THR A 397 -6.04 -28.43 0.54
CA THR A 397 -6.35 -27.05 1.00
C THR A 397 -5.95 -26.75 2.44
N THR A 398 -5.33 -27.71 3.14
CA THR A 398 -4.79 -27.55 4.48
C THR A 398 -3.37 -28.09 4.54
N GLY A 399 -2.60 -27.68 5.53
CA GLY A 399 -1.23 -28.17 5.70
C GLY A 399 -0.45 -27.36 6.72
N ASP A 400 0.79 -27.73 6.95
CA ASP A 400 1.67 -27.00 7.85
C ASP A 400 3.06 -26.83 7.29
N VAL A 401 3.72 -25.78 7.76
CA VAL A 401 5.15 -25.54 7.64
C VAL A 401 5.75 -25.51 9.03
N THR A 402 6.79 -26.32 9.25
CA THR A 402 7.51 -26.43 10.52
C THR A 402 8.96 -26.02 10.34
N LEU A 403 9.41 -25.07 11.15
CA LEU A 403 10.77 -24.56 11.27
C LEU A 403 11.40 -25.18 12.52
N VAL A 404 12.54 -25.86 12.41
CA VAL A 404 13.20 -26.56 13.55
C VAL A 404 14.65 -26.09 13.64
N TRP A 405 15.07 -25.65 14.81
CA TRP A 405 16.44 -25.24 15.09
C TRP A 405 17.21 -26.35 15.84
N ASN A 406 18.53 -26.33 15.70
CA ASN A 406 19.40 -27.25 16.46
C ASN A 406 19.54 -26.85 17.92
N GLU A 407 19.45 -25.52 18.20
CA GLU A 407 19.49 -24.93 19.53
C GLU A 407 18.23 -24.07 19.71
N PRO A 408 17.63 -24.03 20.93
CA PRO A 408 16.48 -23.18 21.19
C PRO A 408 16.75 -21.70 20.87
N GLN A 409 15.72 -21.01 20.39
CA GLN A 409 15.73 -19.58 20.05
C GLN A 409 14.74 -18.83 20.93
N ASP A 410 15.01 -17.54 21.16
CA ASP A 410 14.00 -16.64 21.70
C ASP A 410 13.33 -15.96 20.49
N VAL A 411 12.00 -16.03 20.45
CA VAL A 411 11.19 -15.59 19.32
C VAL A 411 10.07 -14.64 19.81
N GLU A 412 9.88 -13.53 19.08
CA GLU A 412 8.89 -12.50 19.44
C GLU A 412 7.80 -12.35 18.37
N TYR A 413 8.14 -12.57 17.10
CA TYR A 413 7.22 -12.39 15.97
C TYR A 413 7.33 -13.52 14.95
N VAL A 414 6.18 -13.88 14.38
CA VAL A 414 6.09 -14.69 13.17
C VAL A 414 5.48 -13.85 12.06
N THR A 415 6.13 -13.82 10.90
CA THR A 415 5.62 -13.19 9.69
C THR A 415 5.28 -14.26 8.66
N ILE A 416 4.11 -14.14 8.04
CA ILE A 416 3.63 -15.04 6.98
C ILE A 416 3.24 -14.21 5.77
N GLN A 417 3.55 -14.68 4.56
CA GLN A 417 3.14 -14.05 3.30
C GLN A 417 2.56 -15.10 2.36
N GLU A 418 1.38 -14.84 1.79
CA GLU A 418 0.88 -15.63 0.67
C GLU A 418 1.53 -15.17 -0.64
N HIS A 419 1.66 -16.09 -1.59
CA HIS A 419 1.99 -15.75 -2.98
C HIS A 419 0.73 -15.20 -3.68
N ILE A 420 0.41 -13.94 -3.39
CA ILE A 420 -0.85 -13.30 -3.81
C ILE A 420 -1.01 -13.10 -5.32
N ALA A 421 0.06 -13.25 -6.11
CA ALA A 421 -0.03 -13.24 -7.58
C ALA A 421 -1.01 -14.32 -8.10
N LEU A 422 -1.21 -15.40 -7.34
CA LEU A 422 -2.20 -16.42 -7.60
C LEU A 422 -3.55 -16.20 -6.88
N GLY A 423 -3.74 -15.05 -6.25
CA GLY A 423 -4.91 -14.69 -5.44
C GLY A 423 -4.79 -15.08 -3.97
N GLN A 424 -5.54 -14.39 -3.11
CA GLN A 424 -5.57 -14.65 -1.68
C GLN A 424 -6.38 -15.93 -1.36
N ARG A 425 -5.86 -16.80 -0.50
CA ARG A 425 -6.37 -18.15 -0.29
C ARG A 425 -6.69 -18.50 1.15
N VAL A 426 -5.80 -18.14 2.09
CA VAL A 426 -5.89 -18.58 3.50
C VAL A 426 -7.08 -17.95 4.21
N ARG A 427 -7.96 -18.81 4.78
CA ARG A 427 -9.10 -18.43 5.63
C ARG A 427 -8.74 -18.44 7.10
N SER A 428 -8.00 -19.45 7.54
CA SER A 428 -7.60 -19.58 8.93
C SER A 428 -6.31 -20.37 9.11
N PHE A 429 -5.58 -20.03 10.16
CA PHE A 429 -4.37 -20.72 10.54
C PHE A 429 -4.11 -20.58 12.05
N GLU A 430 -3.18 -21.38 12.56
CA GLU A 430 -2.73 -21.42 13.95
C GLU A 430 -1.21 -21.48 13.98
N ILE A 431 -0.61 -21.05 15.09
CA ILE A 431 0.83 -21.14 15.31
C ILE A 431 1.10 -21.91 16.60
N ASP A 432 1.91 -22.95 16.50
CA ASP A 432 2.43 -23.69 17.63
C ASP A 432 3.94 -23.44 17.79
N VAL A 433 4.40 -23.45 19.03
CA VAL A 433 5.81 -23.44 19.41
C VAL A 433 6.16 -24.71 20.16
N MET A 434 7.39 -25.21 19.98
CA MET A 434 7.88 -26.37 20.74
C MET A 434 8.87 -25.89 21.80
N ARG A 435 8.57 -26.23 23.06
CA ARG A 435 9.45 -26.05 24.22
C ARG A 435 9.60 -27.33 24.97
N ASP A 436 10.79 -27.68 25.40
CA ASP A 436 11.09 -28.89 26.19
C ASP A 436 10.53 -30.19 25.57
N GLY A 437 10.44 -30.23 24.22
CA GLY A 437 9.92 -31.39 23.49
C GLY A 437 8.39 -31.43 23.34
N GLU A 438 7.65 -30.45 23.87
CA GLU A 438 6.18 -30.39 23.82
C GLU A 438 5.68 -29.24 22.95
N TRP A 439 4.65 -29.51 22.13
CA TRP A 439 3.96 -28.50 21.36
C TRP A 439 2.98 -27.69 22.22
N GLN A 440 3.09 -26.37 22.17
CA GLN A 440 2.19 -25.42 22.83
C GLN A 440 1.60 -24.52 21.77
N ASN A 441 0.29 -24.22 21.85
CA ASN A 441 -0.36 -23.32 20.91
C ASN A 441 -0.07 -21.88 21.31
N ALA A 442 0.64 -21.13 20.46
CA ALA A 442 0.98 -19.72 20.66
C ALA A 442 -0.08 -18.78 20.05
N VAL A 443 -0.72 -19.20 18.93
CA VAL A 443 -1.83 -18.48 18.30
C VAL A 443 -2.93 -19.50 18.02
N VAL A 444 -3.99 -19.47 18.84
CA VAL A 444 -5.09 -20.46 18.82
C VAL A 444 -5.93 -20.37 17.55
N LYS A 445 -6.14 -19.15 17.04
CA LYS A 445 -6.92 -18.90 15.81
C LYS A 445 -6.54 -17.55 15.24
N ALA A 446 -6.07 -17.55 14.00
CA ALA A 446 -5.90 -16.36 13.20
C ALA A 446 -6.62 -16.52 11.85
N THR A 447 -7.02 -15.42 11.25
CA THR A 447 -7.72 -15.40 9.96
C THR A 447 -6.89 -14.63 8.94
N THR A 448 -7.09 -14.94 7.67
CA THR A 448 -6.47 -14.31 6.51
C THR A 448 -4.99 -13.96 6.66
N VAL A 449 -4.21 -14.27 5.67
CA VAL A 449 -2.80 -13.86 5.58
C VAL A 449 -2.65 -12.69 4.63
N GLY A 450 -3.04 -12.88 3.36
CA GLY A 450 -2.86 -11.87 2.32
C GLY A 450 -1.40 -11.60 2.01
N TYR A 451 -1.08 -10.35 1.66
CA TYR A 451 0.30 -9.99 1.31
C TYR A 451 1.28 -10.22 2.47
N LYS A 452 0.93 -9.79 3.69
CA LYS A 452 1.78 -9.98 4.88
C LYS A 452 0.92 -10.06 6.15
N ARG A 453 1.23 -11.03 7.00
CA ARG A 453 0.68 -11.16 8.35
C ARG A 453 1.80 -11.19 9.36
N ILE A 454 1.78 -10.30 10.35
CA ILE A 454 2.74 -10.25 11.46
C ILE A 454 1.97 -10.56 12.76
N LEU A 455 2.46 -11.52 13.52
CA LEU A 455 1.82 -11.96 14.76
C LEU A 455 2.84 -11.97 15.88
N PRO A 456 2.57 -11.29 17.02
CA PRO A 456 3.39 -11.44 18.20
C PRO A 456 3.20 -12.85 18.78
N ILE A 457 4.29 -13.43 19.24
CA ILE A 457 4.29 -14.69 19.98
C ILE A 457 5.20 -14.57 21.20
N GLU A 458 4.80 -15.15 22.32
CA GLU A 458 5.67 -15.26 23.47
C GLU A 458 6.51 -16.52 23.35
N GLY A 459 7.81 -16.38 23.19
CA GLY A 459 8.61 -17.51 22.80
C GLY A 459 10.05 -17.54 23.26
N ALA A 460 10.34 -17.58 24.57
CA ALA A 460 11.67 -17.93 25.06
C ALA A 460 11.93 -19.44 24.96
N GLY A 461 13.16 -19.82 24.57
CA GLY A 461 13.61 -21.22 24.54
C GLY A 461 12.87 -22.12 23.54
N VAL A 462 12.45 -21.59 22.39
CA VAL A 462 11.69 -22.30 21.36
C VAL A 462 12.62 -23.12 20.47
N SER A 463 12.40 -24.42 20.39
CA SER A 463 13.15 -25.34 19.50
C SER A 463 12.51 -25.52 18.12
N ALA A 464 11.20 -25.22 17.98
CA ALA A 464 10.52 -25.26 16.69
C ALA A 464 9.30 -24.32 16.68
N VAL A 465 8.97 -23.77 15.50
CA VAL A 465 7.72 -23.08 15.21
C VAL A 465 6.99 -23.82 14.10
N ARG A 466 5.68 -24.01 14.25
CA ARG A 466 4.83 -24.62 13.23
C ARG A 466 3.64 -23.72 12.93
N VAL A 467 3.50 -23.36 11.65
CA VAL A 467 2.32 -22.65 11.13
C VAL A 467 1.40 -23.70 10.51
N ARG A 468 0.20 -23.86 11.06
CA ARG A 468 -0.83 -24.79 10.57
C ARG A 468 -1.93 -24.02 9.86
N PHE A 469 -2.04 -24.18 8.56
CA PHE A 469 -3.12 -23.62 7.74
C PHE A 469 -4.32 -24.56 7.83
N THR A 470 -5.35 -24.15 8.56
CA THR A 470 -6.50 -24.98 8.94
C THR A 470 -7.65 -24.91 7.94
N ASP A 471 -7.72 -23.83 7.14
CA ASP A 471 -8.70 -23.69 6.06
C ASP A 471 -8.18 -22.71 4.98
N SER A 472 -8.46 -23.04 3.73
CA SER A 472 -8.19 -22.14 2.59
C SER A 472 -9.16 -22.35 1.43
N ARG A 473 -9.21 -21.39 0.52
CA ARG A 473 -10.09 -21.38 -0.68
C ARG A 473 -9.61 -22.30 -1.80
N GLY A 474 -8.38 -22.75 -1.72
CA GLY A 474 -7.72 -23.62 -2.71
C GLY A 474 -6.41 -24.14 -2.15
N GLU A 475 -5.58 -24.75 -2.99
CA GLU A 475 -4.24 -25.19 -2.60
C GLU A 475 -3.46 -24.03 -1.99
N LEU A 476 -2.69 -24.31 -0.95
CA LEU A 476 -1.86 -23.30 -0.31
C LEU A 476 -0.72 -22.83 -1.25
N ALA A 477 -0.44 -21.55 -1.23
CA ALA A 477 0.68 -20.93 -1.92
C ALA A 477 1.30 -19.88 -1.00
N ILE A 478 2.34 -20.27 -0.24
CA ILE A 478 2.96 -19.47 0.82
C ILE A 478 4.35 -19.02 0.35
N ALA A 479 4.52 -17.72 0.19
CA ALA A 479 5.77 -17.12 -0.28
C ALA A 479 6.82 -17.05 0.85
N ARG A 480 6.40 -16.72 2.09
CA ARG A 480 7.35 -16.57 3.19
C ARG A 480 6.78 -16.98 4.54
N VAL A 481 7.64 -17.56 5.37
CA VAL A 481 7.48 -17.68 6.81
C VAL A 481 8.79 -17.24 7.46
N ALA A 482 8.76 -16.14 8.17
CA ALA A 482 9.91 -15.59 8.87
C ALA A 482 9.66 -15.58 10.39
N VAL A 483 10.71 -15.62 11.17
CA VAL A 483 10.66 -15.68 12.65
C VAL A 483 11.72 -14.71 13.21
N TYR A 484 11.31 -13.86 14.12
CA TYR A 484 12.14 -12.81 14.70
C TYR A 484 12.13 -12.86 16.22
#